data_18fc6eef00b88b378f3559f49e48921d
#
_entry.id   18fc6eef00b88b378f3559f49e48921d
#
_cell.length_a   1.000
_cell.length_b   1.000
_cell.length_c   1.000
_cell.angle_alpha   90.00
_cell.angle_beta   90.00
_cell.angle_gamma   90.00
#
_symmetry.space_group_name_H-M   'P 1'
#
loop_
_entity.id
_entity.type
_entity.pdbx_description
1 polymer ?
#
loop_
_entity_poly.entity_id
_entity_poly.type
_entity_poly.pdbx_seq_one_letter_code
_entity_poly.pdbx_strand_id
1 'polypeptide(L)'
;MIAQTLFILTLLGYALLLHFTLKAMVFKGKWEYLVFFLAAYLPFHTTFLSILFQATNSKLPVTLFQVAKDLVVIGSVLIFVLYRRKIFEYSIRFQTVEWLLLAFIGLAFIFLLLPIGEPSFIEKALYFKNILIPGLVYFVGRNTNFEDFEVKRLFQIIFVIAFSAFVVNLFEAFIGSHLQTFTGYALFNYGIYDMEPSGNFGLSWTFETQAMTKRLASFFADPLELASSVLLGFAAGLIWFLTSKREESFPFVLVMLCSMGSLFFSSSRSAFGAFFIMLFFIAVIFKLYRLILFGFGLVAAFVIFVVFFASEDFYYFVIDTLTFQNASSVGHVLEWITAIESMIENPLGVGLAMSGNSGSVTDEARIGGENQFLIYGVQLGFLGMFLYILLLGFSISRSIQVFRQTENVMTARIAFTAAAAKTGLLLPLFTSNGELFAYVTWITWWMVGYAMNEYSKIKNEEA
;
A
#
# COMPACT_ATOMS: atom_id res chain seq x y z
N MET A 1 17.46 -28.24 -7.51
CA MET A 1 16.90 -28.75 -6.24
C MET A 1 16.33 -27.64 -5.35
N ILE A 2 17.09 -26.61 -4.94
CA ILE A 2 16.58 -25.52 -4.06
C ILE A 2 15.37 -24.80 -4.67
N ALA A 3 15.44 -24.37 -5.93
CA ALA A 3 14.32 -23.69 -6.61
C ALA A 3 13.04 -24.54 -6.68
N GLN A 4 13.17 -25.84 -6.94
CA GLN A 4 12.04 -26.79 -6.98
C GLN A 4 11.44 -27.00 -5.59
N THR A 5 12.26 -27.13 -4.54
CA THR A 5 11.78 -27.24 -3.17
C THR A 5 11.04 -25.96 -2.74
N LEU A 6 11.61 -24.79 -3.04
CA LEU A 6 10.98 -23.49 -2.75
C LEU A 6 9.65 -23.35 -3.48
N PHE A 7 9.58 -23.75 -4.76
CA PHE A 7 8.35 -23.78 -5.55
C PHE A 7 7.27 -24.65 -4.91
N ILE A 8 7.59 -25.88 -4.52
CA ILE A 8 6.62 -26.80 -3.88
C ILE A 8 6.11 -26.21 -2.56
N LEU A 9 6.99 -25.71 -1.71
CA LEU A 9 6.63 -25.14 -0.41
C LEU A 9 5.72 -23.90 -0.57
N THR A 10 6.06 -22.99 -1.49
CA THR A 10 5.26 -21.78 -1.73
C THR A 10 3.90 -22.11 -2.35
N LEU A 11 3.85 -23.06 -3.27
CA LEU A 11 2.59 -23.53 -3.88
C LEU A 11 1.68 -24.20 -2.86
N LEU A 12 2.22 -25.07 -2.00
CA LEU A 12 1.46 -25.69 -0.92
C LEU A 12 0.94 -24.66 0.08
N GLY A 13 1.79 -23.71 0.49
CA GLY A 13 1.38 -22.61 1.37
C GLY A 13 0.23 -21.78 0.78
N TYR A 14 0.34 -21.40 -0.50
CA TYR A 14 -0.73 -20.71 -1.20
C TYR A 14 -2.02 -21.55 -1.28
N ALA A 15 -1.92 -22.82 -1.67
CA ALA A 15 -3.06 -23.72 -1.79
C ALA A 15 -3.80 -23.92 -0.45
N LEU A 16 -3.05 -24.10 0.64
CA LEU A 16 -3.62 -24.20 1.99
C LEU A 16 -4.33 -22.90 2.41
N LEU A 17 -3.68 -21.74 2.22
CA LEU A 17 -4.26 -20.44 2.55
C LEU A 17 -5.55 -20.21 1.77
N LEU A 18 -5.52 -20.45 0.46
CA LEU A 18 -6.68 -20.32 -0.42
C LEU A 18 -7.79 -21.30 -0.02
N HIS A 19 -7.45 -22.58 0.27
CA HIS A 19 -8.42 -23.58 0.70
C HIS A 19 -9.15 -23.17 1.98
N PHE A 20 -8.42 -22.74 3.02
CA PHE A 20 -9.03 -22.30 4.27
C PHE A 20 -9.91 -21.07 4.09
N THR A 21 -9.47 -20.12 3.26
CA THR A 21 -10.23 -18.91 2.94
C THR A 21 -11.52 -19.26 2.20
N LEU A 22 -11.44 -20.01 1.09
CA LEU A 22 -12.60 -20.39 0.29
C LEU A 22 -13.57 -21.27 1.11
N LYS A 23 -13.06 -22.19 1.93
CA LYS A 23 -13.89 -22.99 2.84
C LYS A 23 -14.69 -22.10 3.80
N ALA A 24 -14.08 -21.08 4.39
CA ALA A 24 -14.79 -20.15 5.26
C ALA A 24 -15.79 -19.29 4.49
N MET A 25 -15.39 -18.76 3.34
CA MET A 25 -16.23 -17.90 2.51
C MET A 25 -17.45 -18.66 1.95
N VAL A 26 -17.21 -19.79 1.26
CA VAL A 26 -18.25 -20.51 0.51
C VAL A 26 -19.16 -21.33 1.43
N PHE A 27 -18.58 -22.12 2.37
CA PHE A 27 -19.39 -23.03 3.19
C PHE A 27 -19.94 -22.41 4.46
N LYS A 28 -19.28 -21.35 5.00
CA LYS A 28 -19.74 -20.68 6.23
C LYS A 28 -20.33 -19.29 5.97
N GLY A 29 -20.32 -18.82 4.71
CA GLY A 29 -20.80 -17.48 4.35
C GLY A 29 -20.00 -16.33 4.98
N LYS A 30 -18.74 -16.59 5.38
CA LYS A 30 -17.87 -15.58 6.00
C LYS A 30 -17.04 -14.87 4.93
N TRP A 31 -17.67 -14.04 4.10
CA TRP A 31 -17.01 -13.27 3.03
C TRP A 31 -15.88 -12.38 3.55
N GLU A 32 -15.99 -11.90 4.78
CA GLU A 32 -15.04 -11.06 5.47
C GLU A 32 -13.68 -11.72 5.70
N TYR A 33 -13.57 -13.06 5.63
CA TYR A 33 -12.30 -13.79 5.76
C TYR A 33 -11.36 -13.55 4.58
N LEU A 34 -11.82 -12.85 3.54
CA LEU A 34 -10.99 -12.26 2.50
C LEU A 34 -9.79 -11.51 3.07
N VAL A 35 -9.99 -10.71 4.13
CA VAL A 35 -8.90 -9.88 4.68
C VAL A 35 -7.73 -10.71 5.22
N PHE A 36 -7.99 -11.89 5.79
CA PHE A 36 -6.93 -12.77 6.26
C PHE A 36 -6.11 -13.34 5.11
N PHE A 37 -6.78 -13.69 3.99
CA PHE A 37 -6.09 -14.09 2.76
C PHE A 37 -5.22 -12.95 2.23
N LEU A 38 -5.78 -11.76 2.09
CA LEU A 38 -5.05 -10.61 1.58
C LEU A 38 -3.86 -10.25 2.48
N ALA A 39 -4.06 -10.17 3.80
CA ALA A 39 -3.01 -9.83 4.75
C ALA A 39 -1.85 -10.85 4.76
N ALA A 40 -2.14 -12.14 4.56
CA ALA A 40 -1.13 -13.18 4.54
C ALA A 40 -0.46 -13.37 3.16
N TYR A 41 -1.17 -13.12 2.06
CA TYR A 41 -0.70 -13.42 0.70
C TYR A 41 -0.02 -12.23 0.00
N LEU A 42 -0.60 -11.03 0.11
CA LEU A 42 -0.13 -9.87 -0.68
C LEU A 42 1.35 -9.53 -0.48
N PRO A 43 1.93 -9.62 0.75
CA PRO A 43 3.35 -9.36 0.95
C PRO A 43 4.27 -10.27 0.10
N PHE A 44 3.81 -11.50 -0.16
CA PHE A 44 4.58 -12.52 -0.91
C PHE A 44 4.16 -12.62 -2.38
N HIS A 45 3.19 -11.84 -2.83
CA HIS A 45 2.57 -12.01 -4.15
C HIS A 45 3.60 -12.03 -5.29
N THR A 46 4.43 -11.01 -5.40
CA THR A 46 5.43 -10.90 -6.47
C THR A 46 6.53 -11.94 -6.33
N THR A 47 7.00 -12.20 -5.11
CA THR A 47 7.97 -13.26 -4.82
C THR A 47 7.42 -14.64 -5.22
N PHE A 48 6.16 -14.94 -4.93
CA PHE A 48 5.49 -16.17 -5.35
C PHE A 48 5.42 -16.28 -6.88
N LEU A 49 5.03 -15.22 -7.59
CA LEU A 49 4.98 -15.20 -9.05
C LEU A 49 6.37 -15.38 -9.69
N SER A 50 7.39 -14.77 -9.10
CA SER A 50 8.79 -14.91 -9.55
C SER A 50 9.27 -16.37 -9.43
N ILE A 51 9.02 -17.01 -8.29
CA ILE A 51 9.34 -18.43 -8.07
C ILE A 51 8.55 -19.32 -9.04
N LEU A 52 7.28 -19.04 -9.26
CA LEU A 52 6.44 -19.77 -10.20
C LEU A 52 6.99 -19.66 -11.63
N PHE A 53 7.36 -18.45 -12.08
CA PHE A 53 7.93 -18.23 -13.40
C PHE A 53 9.30 -18.93 -13.54
N GLN A 54 10.17 -18.80 -12.54
CA GLN A 54 11.47 -19.47 -12.52
C GLN A 54 11.33 -21.00 -12.61
N ALA A 55 10.31 -21.59 -11.98
CA ALA A 55 10.10 -23.03 -12.00
C ALA A 55 9.45 -23.54 -13.29
N THR A 56 8.57 -22.76 -13.92
CA THR A 56 7.74 -23.20 -15.05
C THR A 56 8.22 -22.65 -16.39
N ASN A 57 8.95 -21.55 -16.38
CA ASN A 57 9.35 -20.75 -17.56
C ASN A 57 8.17 -20.47 -18.51
N SER A 58 6.97 -20.24 -17.95
CA SER A 58 5.73 -20.07 -18.70
C SER A 58 4.91 -18.88 -18.21
N LYS A 59 4.40 -18.07 -19.15
CA LYS A 59 3.53 -16.91 -18.86
C LYS A 59 2.16 -17.36 -18.32
N LEU A 60 1.60 -18.47 -18.81
CA LEU A 60 0.22 -18.90 -18.50
C LEU A 60 -0.02 -19.14 -16.99
N PRO A 61 0.78 -19.94 -16.25
CA PRO A 61 0.58 -20.11 -14.81
C PRO A 61 0.67 -18.78 -14.07
N VAL A 62 1.64 -17.93 -14.42
CA VAL A 62 1.83 -16.62 -13.80
C VAL A 62 0.58 -15.75 -13.95
N THR A 63 0.05 -15.63 -15.16
CA THR A 63 -1.18 -14.84 -15.43
C THR A 63 -2.37 -15.39 -14.66
N LEU A 64 -2.53 -16.72 -14.57
CA LEU A 64 -3.61 -17.33 -13.78
C LEU A 64 -3.53 -16.94 -12.30
N PHE A 65 -2.33 -16.99 -11.70
CA PHE A 65 -2.15 -16.62 -10.30
C PHE A 65 -2.19 -15.11 -10.06
N GLN A 66 -1.79 -14.28 -11.05
CA GLN A 66 -1.98 -12.82 -10.98
C GLN A 66 -3.47 -12.45 -10.86
N VAL A 67 -4.33 -13.13 -11.64
CA VAL A 67 -5.77 -12.88 -11.64
C VAL A 67 -6.46 -13.53 -10.43
N ALA A 68 -5.92 -14.64 -9.90
CA ALA A 68 -6.56 -15.40 -8.83
C ALA A 68 -6.89 -14.56 -7.58
N LYS A 69 -5.99 -13.64 -7.16
CA LYS A 69 -6.25 -12.75 -6.00
C LYS A 69 -7.44 -11.83 -6.24
N ASP A 70 -7.57 -11.30 -7.47
CA ASP A 70 -8.64 -10.39 -7.86
C ASP A 70 -9.98 -11.16 -7.90
N LEU A 71 -9.95 -12.42 -8.38
CA LEU A 71 -11.12 -13.32 -8.37
C LEU A 71 -11.57 -13.66 -6.95
N VAL A 72 -10.65 -13.80 -6.00
CA VAL A 72 -11.01 -14.03 -4.58
C VAL A 72 -11.72 -12.79 -4.01
N VAL A 73 -11.29 -11.57 -4.35
CA VAL A 73 -11.97 -10.34 -3.95
C VAL A 73 -13.38 -10.27 -4.55
N ILE A 74 -13.52 -10.48 -5.85
CA ILE A 74 -14.83 -10.49 -6.53
C ILE A 74 -15.72 -11.60 -5.96
N GLY A 75 -15.17 -12.78 -5.76
CA GLY A 75 -15.85 -13.92 -5.14
C GLY A 75 -16.36 -13.61 -3.74
N SER A 76 -15.61 -12.88 -2.93
CA SER A 76 -16.05 -12.42 -1.60
C SER A 76 -17.30 -11.55 -1.69
N VAL A 77 -17.33 -10.60 -2.61
CA VAL A 77 -18.50 -9.73 -2.84
C VAL A 77 -19.70 -10.54 -3.34
N LEU A 78 -19.49 -11.49 -4.26
CA LEU A 78 -20.56 -12.37 -4.75
C LEU A 78 -21.12 -13.23 -3.62
N ILE A 79 -20.28 -13.78 -2.75
CA ILE A 79 -20.71 -14.57 -1.59
C ILE A 79 -21.51 -13.69 -0.62
N PHE A 80 -21.08 -12.45 -0.37
CA PHE A 80 -21.86 -11.49 0.42
C PHE A 80 -23.28 -11.33 -0.15
N VAL A 81 -23.39 -11.12 -1.47
CA VAL A 81 -24.70 -10.98 -2.16
C VAL A 81 -25.54 -12.25 -2.00
N LEU A 82 -24.95 -13.43 -2.20
CA LEU A 82 -25.66 -14.71 -2.15
C LEU A 82 -26.17 -15.08 -0.73
N TYR A 83 -25.34 -14.81 0.28
CA TYR A 83 -25.71 -15.15 1.67
C TYR A 83 -26.66 -14.13 2.30
N ARG A 84 -26.69 -12.90 1.81
CA ARG A 84 -27.59 -11.86 2.29
C ARG A 84 -28.92 -11.92 1.53
N ARG A 85 -29.77 -12.86 1.90
CA ARG A 85 -31.07 -13.18 1.26
C ARG A 85 -32.02 -12.01 1.06
N LYS A 86 -31.81 -10.89 1.79
CA LYS A 86 -32.67 -9.70 1.80
C LYS A 86 -31.89 -8.44 1.39
N ILE A 87 -31.23 -8.51 0.26
CA ILE A 87 -30.43 -7.38 -0.28
C ILE A 87 -31.25 -6.10 -0.45
N PHE A 88 -32.51 -6.23 -0.89
CA PHE A 88 -33.40 -5.07 -1.09
C PHE A 88 -33.89 -4.44 0.22
N GLU A 89 -33.84 -5.15 1.34
CA GLU A 89 -34.12 -4.63 2.68
C GLU A 89 -32.87 -3.98 3.33
N TYR A 90 -31.72 -4.03 2.65
CA TYR A 90 -30.49 -3.45 3.14
C TYR A 90 -30.55 -1.94 3.04
N SER A 91 -30.69 -1.30 4.18
CA SER A 91 -30.65 0.16 4.29
C SER A 91 -29.21 0.66 4.00
N ILE A 92 -28.94 0.97 2.74
CA ILE A 92 -27.67 1.54 2.33
C ILE A 92 -27.67 3.01 2.73
N ARG A 93 -27.00 3.35 3.83
CA ARG A 93 -26.75 4.74 4.20
C ARG A 93 -25.33 5.12 3.77
N PHE A 94 -25.23 5.71 2.59
CA PHE A 94 -23.97 6.24 2.09
C PHE A 94 -23.50 7.42 2.95
N GLN A 95 -22.30 7.35 3.46
CA GLN A 95 -21.57 8.45 4.08
C GLN A 95 -20.74 9.19 3.01
N THR A 96 -20.10 10.28 3.39
CA THR A 96 -19.28 11.07 2.46
C THR A 96 -18.19 10.25 1.77
N VAL A 97 -17.57 9.30 2.50
CA VAL A 97 -16.51 8.43 1.95
C VAL A 97 -17.05 7.54 0.85
N GLU A 98 -18.22 6.92 1.04
CA GLU A 98 -18.85 6.07 0.02
C GLU A 98 -19.26 6.88 -1.22
N TRP A 99 -19.81 8.09 -1.06
CA TRP A 99 -20.13 8.93 -2.19
C TRP A 99 -18.91 9.34 -3.00
N LEU A 100 -17.81 9.70 -2.33
CA LEU A 100 -16.57 10.05 -3.00
C LEU A 100 -15.94 8.84 -3.71
N LEU A 101 -15.96 7.67 -3.07
CA LEU A 101 -15.46 6.43 -3.67
C LEU A 101 -16.27 6.04 -4.91
N LEU A 102 -17.61 6.09 -4.83
CA LEU A 102 -18.48 5.80 -5.96
C LEU A 102 -18.31 6.82 -7.08
N ALA A 103 -18.18 8.11 -6.75
CA ALA A 103 -17.93 9.16 -7.74
C ALA A 103 -16.59 8.95 -8.45
N PHE A 104 -15.53 8.58 -7.70
CA PHE A 104 -14.21 8.32 -8.27
C PHE A 104 -14.20 7.08 -9.17
N ILE A 105 -14.77 5.95 -8.70
CA ILE A 105 -14.89 4.73 -9.50
C ILE A 105 -15.82 4.95 -10.70
N GLY A 106 -16.92 5.68 -10.51
CA GLY A 106 -17.86 6.01 -11.59
C GLY A 106 -17.22 6.88 -12.66
N LEU A 107 -16.42 7.87 -12.28
CA LEU A 107 -15.65 8.67 -13.23
C LEU A 107 -14.67 7.79 -14.02
N ALA A 108 -13.90 6.94 -13.33
CA ALA A 108 -12.98 6.00 -13.99
C ALA A 108 -13.72 5.02 -14.93
N PHE A 109 -14.93 4.56 -14.54
CA PHE A 109 -15.76 3.70 -15.38
C PHE A 109 -16.25 4.43 -16.66
N ILE A 110 -16.61 5.72 -16.55
CA ILE A 110 -16.95 6.52 -17.73
C ILE A 110 -15.75 6.58 -18.69
N PHE A 111 -14.53 6.84 -18.18
CA PHE A 111 -13.31 6.87 -18.98
C PHE A 111 -12.93 5.50 -19.57
N LEU A 112 -13.32 4.39 -18.93
CA LEU A 112 -13.17 3.06 -19.52
C LEU A 112 -14.01 2.90 -20.81
N LEU A 113 -15.23 3.46 -20.82
CA LEU A 113 -16.16 3.34 -21.94
C LEU A 113 -15.88 4.36 -23.06
N LEU A 114 -15.26 5.49 -22.74
CA LEU A 114 -14.96 6.52 -23.72
C LEU A 114 -13.73 6.16 -24.56
N PRO A 115 -13.76 6.42 -25.89
CA PRO A 115 -12.64 6.19 -26.78
C PRO A 115 -11.60 7.33 -26.68
N ILE A 116 -11.14 7.61 -25.45
CA ILE A 116 -10.15 8.66 -25.17
C ILE A 116 -8.80 8.01 -24.86
N GLY A 117 -7.71 8.54 -25.42
CA GLY A 117 -6.34 8.03 -25.24
C GLY A 117 -6.01 6.87 -26.20
N GLU A 118 -4.73 6.54 -26.26
CA GLU A 118 -4.18 5.52 -27.16
C GLU A 118 -4.45 4.07 -26.70
N PRO A 119 -4.51 3.76 -25.38
CA PRO A 119 -4.66 2.39 -24.92
C PRO A 119 -5.93 1.72 -25.43
N SER A 120 -5.81 0.42 -25.74
CA SER A 120 -6.94 -0.43 -26.11
C SER A 120 -7.96 -0.56 -24.97
N PHE A 121 -9.19 -0.99 -25.26
CA PHE A 121 -10.21 -1.24 -24.23
C PHE A 121 -9.74 -2.25 -23.18
N ILE A 122 -8.97 -3.28 -23.56
CA ILE A 122 -8.46 -4.30 -22.63
C ILE A 122 -7.45 -3.67 -21.67
N GLU A 123 -6.56 -2.84 -22.14
CA GLU A 123 -5.57 -2.14 -21.33
C GLU A 123 -6.23 -1.17 -20.35
N LYS A 124 -7.21 -0.40 -20.82
CA LYS A 124 -8.05 0.45 -19.94
C LYS A 124 -8.79 -0.37 -18.89
N ALA A 125 -9.33 -1.55 -19.26
CA ALA A 125 -10.02 -2.42 -18.32
C ALA A 125 -9.08 -3.01 -17.27
N LEU A 126 -7.85 -3.38 -17.64
CA LEU A 126 -6.82 -3.83 -16.70
C LEU A 126 -6.41 -2.71 -15.74
N TYR A 127 -6.32 -1.47 -16.24
CA TYR A 127 -6.04 -0.32 -15.37
C TYR A 127 -7.24 0.00 -14.46
N PHE A 128 -8.47 0.03 -15.00
CA PHE A 128 -9.69 0.25 -14.23
C PHE A 128 -9.84 -0.76 -13.08
N LYS A 129 -9.47 -2.01 -13.32
CA LYS A 129 -9.44 -3.05 -12.28
C LYS A 129 -8.58 -2.62 -11.07
N ASN A 130 -7.45 -1.97 -11.29
CA ASN A 130 -6.57 -1.51 -10.20
C ASN A 130 -7.23 -0.41 -9.34
N ILE A 131 -8.16 0.35 -9.91
CA ILE A 131 -8.99 1.32 -9.18
C ILE A 131 -10.17 0.62 -8.48
N LEU A 132 -10.81 -0.35 -9.16
CA LEU A 132 -12.01 -1.02 -8.69
C LEU A 132 -11.72 -1.95 -7.49
N ILE A 133 -10.65 -2.75 -7.55
CA ILE A 133 -10.38 -3.78 -6.54
C ILE A 133 -10.23 -3.20 -5.12
N PRO A 134 -9.46 -2.11 -4.87
CA PRO A 134 -9.42 -1.46 -3.56
C PRO A 134 -10.81 -1.00 -3.08
N GLY A 135 -11.68 -0.53 -4.00
CA GLY A 135 -13.06 -0.19 -3.71
C GLY A 135 -13.92 -1.39 -3.28
N LEU A 136 -13.73 -2.56 -3.91
CA LEU A 136 -14.38 -3.80 -3.50
C LEU A 136 -13.87 -4.29 -2.14
N VAL A 137 -12.58 -4.15 -1.88
CA VAL A 137 -11.97 -4.48 -0.58
C VAL A 137 -12.51 -3.55 0.52
N TYR A 138 -12.64 -2.25 0.24
CA TYR A 138 -13.34 -1.31 1.12
C TYR A 138 -14.78 -1.76 1.39
N PHE A 139 -15.53 -2.15 0.35
CA PHE A 139 -16.92 -2.63 0.49
C PHE A 139 -16.99 -3.87 1.40
N VAL A 140 -16.08 -4.82 1.26
CA VAL A 140 -16.00 -5.99 2.16
C VAL A 140 -15.76 -5.52 3.60
N GLY A 141 -14.81 -4.62 3.83
CA GLY A 141 -14.54 -4.04 5.16
C GLY A 141 -15.78 -3.34 5.75
N ARG A 142 -16.49 -2.57 4.92
CA ARG A 142 -17.72 -1.84 5.30
C ARG A 142 -18.84 -2.76 5.77
N ASN A 143 -18.86 -3.99 5.27
CA ASN A 143 -19.86 -5.01 5.60
C ASN A 143 -19.32 -6.10 6.54
N THR A 144 -18.12 -5.93 7.07
CA THR A 144 -17.52 -6.87 8.02
C THR A 144 -18.07 -6.62 9.43
N ASN A 145 -18.36 -7.72 10.12
CA ASN A 145 -18.73 -7.71 11.53
C ASN A 145 -17.89 -8.75 12.27
N PHE A 146 -16.70 -8.32 12.68
CA PHE A 146 -15.75 -9.16 13.39
C PHE A 146 -15.99 -9.15 14.90
N GLU A 147 -15.83 -10.32 15.52
CA GLU A 147 -15.62 -10.43 16.94
C GLU A 147 -14.16 -10.05 17.31
N ASP A 148 -13.93 -9.78 18.59
CA ASP A 148 -12.62 -9.35 19.09
C ASP A 148 -11.47 -10.30 18.73
N PHE A 149 -11.72 -11.62 18.69
CA PHE A 149 -10.70 -12.60 18.35
C PHE A 149 -10.31 -12.55 16.87
N GLU A 150 -11.24 -12.20 15.97
CA GLU A 150 -10.98 -12.07 14.54
C GLU A 150 -10.15 -10.82 14.27
N VAL A 151 -10.46 -9.70 14.96
CA VAL A 151 -9.64 -8.50 14.93
C VAL A 151 -8.22 -8.78 15.43
N LYS A 152 -8.10 -9.48 16.59
CA LYS A 152 -6.79 -9.92 17.09
C LYS A 152 -6.01 -10.73 16.07
N ARG A 153 -6.66 -11.66 15.38
CA ARG A 153 -6.03 -12.50 14.35
C ARG A 153 -5.50 -11.67 13.18
N LEU A 154 -6.24 -10.66 12.73
CA LEU A 154 -5.77 -9.75 11.67
C LEU A 154 -4.50 -9.04 12.10
N PHE A 155 -4.48 -8.44 13.30
CA PHE A 155 -3.30 -7.77 13.81
C PHE A 155 -2.13 -8.74 14.02
N GLN A 156 -2.37 -9.97 14.48
CA GLN A 156 -1.32 -11.00 14.59
C GLN A 156 -0.66 -11.29 13.24
N ILE A 157 -1.44 -11.37 12.15
CA ILE A 157 -0.89 -11.55 10.80
C ILE A 157 -0.01 -10.35 10.44
N ILE A 158 -0.48 -9.12 10.66
CA ILE A 158 0.30 -7.90 10.39
C ILE A 158 1.61 -7.89 11.19
N PHE A 159 1.58 -8.30 12.46
CA PHE A 159 2.76 -8.38 13.32
C PHE A 159 3.75 -9.43 12.85
N VAL A 160 3.27 -10.61 12.47
CA VAL A 160 4.10 -11.69 11.93
C VAL A 160 4.76 -11.25 10.61
N ILE A 161 4.02 -10.57 9.73
CA ILE A 161 4.57 -10.04 8.47
C ILE A 161 5.69 -9.01 8.77
N ALA A 162 5.44 -8.04 9.65
CA ALA A 162 6.43 -7.01 10.00
C ALA A 162 7.70 -7.63 10.64
N PHE A 163 7.53 -8.58 11.55
CA PHE A 163 8.64 -9.30 12.17
C PHE A 163 9.42 -10.15 11.16
N SER A 164 8.71 -10.95 10.35
CA SER A 164 9.34 -11.81 9.34
C SER A 164 10.07 -11.00 8.28
N ALA A 165 9.51 -9.84 7.86
CA ALA A 165 10.18 -8.95 6.92
C ALA A 165 11.53 -8.47 7.46
N PHE A 166 11.60 -8.08 8.72
CA PHE A 166 12.86 -7.67 9.35
C PHE A 166 13.85 -8.82 9.46
N VAL A 167 13.40 -10.02 9.85
CA VAL A 167 14.27 -11.21 9.93
C VAL A 167 14.86 -11.52 8.55
N VAL A 168 14.07 -11.47 7.49
CA VAL A 168 14.56 -11.68 6.12
C VAL A 168 15.53 -10.57 5.71
N ASN A 169 15.29 -9.30 6.05
CA ASN A 169 16.24 -8.22 5.79
C ASN A 169 17.59 -8.44 6.52
N LEU A 170 17.58 -8.97 7.74
CA LEU A 170 18.82 -9.34 8.43
C LEU A 170 19.57 -10.44 7.67
N PHE A 171 18.89 -11.45 7.13
CA PHE A 171 19.48 -12.48 6.29
C PHE A 171 20.05 -11.91 4.98
N GLU A 172 19.31 -11.03 4.29
CA GLU A 172 19.78 -10.34 3.09
C GLU A 172 21.06 -9.54 3.37
N ALA A 173 21.07 -8.79 4.49
CA ALA A 173 22.23 -8.01 4.91
C ALA A 173 23.43 -8.90 5.26
N PHE A 174 23.19 -10.02 5.97
CA PHE A 174 24.25 -10.96 6.37
C PHE A 174 24.87 -11.71 5.17
N ILE A 175 24.04 -12.21 4.26
CA ILE A 175 24.49 -12.92 3.04
C ILE A 175 25.05 -11.92 2.01
N GLY A 176 24.71 -10.64 2.13
CA GLY A 176 25.11 -9.63 1.16
C GLY A 176 24.41 -9.77 -0.20
N SER A 177 23.20 -10.35 -0.25
CA SER A 177 22.44 -10.57 -1.48
C SER A 177 20.95 -10.37 -1.24
N HIS A 178 20.22 -9.91 -2.28
CA HIS A 178 18.77 -9.74 -2.22
C HIS A 178 18.05 -11.08 -2.32
N LEU A 179 16.95 -11.27 -1.61
CA LEU A 179 16.06 -12.43 -1.74
C LEU A 179 15.59 -12.58 -3.19
N GLN A 180 15.31 -11.46 -3.87
CA GLN A 180 14.85 -11.40 -5.26
C GLN A 180 15.82 -12.06 -6.25
N THR A 181 17.12 -12.06 -5.95
CA THR A 181 18.13 -12.78 -6.76
C THR A 181 17.88 -14.30 -6.73
N PHE A 182 17.50 -14.86 -5.58
CA PHE A 182 17.25 -16.29 -5.42
C PHE A 182 15.88 -16.73 -5.93
N THR A 183 14.91 -15.82 -5.94
CA THR A 183 13.53 -16.11 -6.36
C THR A 183 13.27 -15.91 -7.84
N GLY A 184 14.29 -15.49 -8.62
CA GLY A 184 14.17 -15.31 -10.06
C GLY A 184 13.41 -14.04 -10.47
N TYR A 185 13.43 -12.99 -9.66
CA TYR A 185 12.73 -11.74 -9.91
C TYR A 185 13.13 -11.08 -11.24
N ALA A 186 14.43 -11.02 -11.55
CA ALA A 186 14.89 -10.45 -12.82
C ALA A 186 14.39 -11.25 -14.02
N LEU A 187 14.44 -12.60 -13.93
CA LEU A 187 13.91 -13.48 -14.97
C LEU A 187 12.39 -13.29 -15.16
N PHE A 188 11.65 -13.16 -14.06
CA PHE A 188 10.22 -12.89 -14.05
C PHE A 188 9.89 -11.56 -14.75
N ASN A 189 10.56 -10.47 -14.39
CA ASN A 189 10.32 -9.15 -14.99
C ASN A 189 10.67 -9.13 -16.49
N TYR A 190 11.79 -9.75 -16.86
CA TYR A 190 12.15 -9.89 -18.27
C TYR A 190 11.12 -10.74 -19.03
N GLY A 191 10.76 -11.91 -18.49
CA GLY A 191 9.88 -12.85 -19.18
C GLY A 191 8.40 -12.42 -19.25
N ILE A 192 7.89 -11.62 -18.30
CA ILE A 192 6.48 -11.22 -18.22
C ILE A 192 6.26 -9.81 -18.76
N TYR A 193 7.15 -8.86 -18.40
CA TYR A 193 6.97 -7.43 -18.67
C TYR A 193 7.97 -6.87 -19.69
N ASP A 194 8.85 -7.73 -20.25
CA ASP A 194 9.93 -7.35 -21.17
C ASP A 194 10.90 -6.29 -20.58
N MET A 195 10.99 -6.25 -19.23
CA MET A 195 11.88 -5.34 -18.50
C MET A 195 13.27 -5.96 -18.36
N GLU A 196 14.28 -5.35 -18.98
CA GLU A 196 15.66 -5.79 -18.84
C GLU A 196 16.18 -5.60 -17.41
N PRO A 197 16.94 -6.58 -16.88
CA PRO A 197 17.64 -6.41 -15.61
C PRO A 197 18.52 -5.16 -15.64
N SER A 198 18.42 -4.33 -14.63
CA SER A 198 19.18 -3.07 -14.54
C SER A 198 19.77 -2.87 -13.15
N GLY A 199 20.62 -1.85 -13.02
CA GLY A 199 21.33 -1.58 -11.78
C GLY A 199 22.52 -2.52 -11.54
N ASN A 200 23.34 -2.21 -10.55
CA ASN A 200 24.56 -2.96 -10.23
C ASN A 200 24.30 -4.37 -9.68
N PHE A 201 23.05 -4.63 -9.21
CA PHE A 201 22.65 -5.92 -8.65
C PHE A 201 21.87 -6.79 -9.65
N GLY A 202 21.67 -6.31 -10.89
CA GLY A 202 20.96 -7.07 -11.94
C GLY A 202 19.48 -7.31 -11.65
N LEU A 203 18.84 -6.44 -10.87
CA LEU A 203 17.39 -6.50 -10.54
C LEU A 203 16.63 -5.35 -11.20
N SER A 204 16.67 -4.18 -10.57
CA SER A 204 16.21 -2.88 -11.09
C SER A 204 16.87 -1.76 -10.29
N TRP A 205 16.85 -0.53 -10.81
CA TRP A 205 17.39 0.65 -10.13
C TRP A 205 16.77 0.92 -8.75
N THR A 206 15.59 0.41 -8.47
CA THR A 206 14.94 0.54 -7.17
C THR A 206 15.65 -0.21 -6.04
N PHE A 207 16.46 -1.23 -6.38
CA PHE A 207 17.22 -2.05 -5.41
C PHE A 207 18.55 -1.45 -4.99
N GLU A 208 18.85 -0.25 -5.45
CA GLU A 208 20.08 0.44 -5.06
C GLU A 208 19.84 1.93 -4.79
N THR A 209 20.74 2.53 -4.01
CA THR A 209 20.82 3.97 -3.83
C THR A 209 21.71 4.59 -4.90
N GLN A 210 21.70 5.91 -5.02
CA GLN A 210 22.66 6.61 -5.88
C GLN A 210 24.14 6.37 -5.50
N ALA A 211 24.41 6.07 -4.21
CA ALA A 211 25.73 5.69 -3.73
C ALA A 211 26.03 4.19 -3.96
N MET A 212 25.28 3.52 -4.83
CA MET A 212 25.42 2.08 -5.15
C MET A 212 25.31 1.16 -3.93
N THR A 213 24.70 1.61 -2.85
CA THR A 213 24.42 0.76 -1.68
C THR A 213 23.11 0.00 -1.87
N LYS A 214 23.04 -1.21 -1.32
CA LYS A 214 21.88 -2.09 -1.44
C LYS A 214 20.67 -1.53 -0.70
N ARG A 215 19.53 -1.62 -1.34
CA ARG A 215 18.21 -1.39 -0.74
C ARG A 215 17.51 -2.75 -0.65
N LEU A 216 17.18 -3.19 0.55
CA LEU A 216 16.62 -4.52 0.77
C LEU A 216 15.08 -4.45 0.71
N ALA A 217 14.48 -5.49 0.14
CA ALA A 217 13.04 -5.57 -0.05
C ALA A 217 12.39 -6.72 0.74
N SER A 218 13.18 -7.54 1.42
CA SER A 218 12.66 -8.76 2.05
C SER A 218 11.89 -9.60 1.01
N PHE A 219 10.70 -10.07 1.32
CA PHE A 219 9.83 -10.82 0.40
C PHE A 219 8.82 -9.94 -0.36
N PHE A 220 8.88 -8.62 -0.24
CA PHE A 220 8.07 -7.69 -1.03
C PHE A 220 8.61 -7.56 -2.45
N ALA A 221 7.80 -6.96 -3.34
CA ALA A 221 8.17 -6.78 -4.74
C ALA A 221 9.44 -5.93 -4.90
N ASP A 222 9.54 -4.87 -4.13
CA ASP A 222 10.65 -3.93 -4.15
C ASP A 222 10.82 -3.21 -2.80
N PRO A 223 11.94 -2.47 -2.60
CA PRO A 223 12.21 -1.73 -1.37
C PRO A 223 11.19 -0.63 -1.04
N LEU A 224 10.50 -0.05 -2.03
CA LEU A 224 9.49 1.01 -1.81
C LEU A 224 8.19 0.41 -1.25
N GLU A 225 7.79 -0.76 -1.77
CA GLU A 225 6.64 -1.50 -1.25
C GLU A 225 6.90 -1.98 0.19
N LEU A 226 8.08 -2.55 0.48
CA LEU A 226 8.48 -2.89 1.86
C LEU A 226 8.36 -1.67 2.77
N ALA A 227 9.01 -0.57 2.39
CA ALA A 227 9.08 0.65 3.20
C ALA A 227 7.70 1.23 3.52
N SER A 228 6.80 1.26 2.54
CA SER A 228 5.41 1.71 2.71
C SER A 228 4.61 0.73 3.57
N SER A 229 4.84 -0.57 3.41
CA SER A 229 4.12 -1.64 4.12
C SER A 229 4.46 -1.71 5.60
N VAL A 230 5.71 -1.44 5.99
CA VAL A 230 6.12 -1.48 7.40
C VAL A 230 5.58 -0.29 8.21
N LEU A 231 5.12 0.79 7.57
CA LEU A 231 4.37 1.86 8.25
C LEU A 231 3.06 1.32 8.85
N LEU A 232 2.38 0.39 8.16
CA LEU A 232 1.21 -0.30 8.70
C LEU A 232 1.56 -1.13 9.94
N GLY A 233 2.66 -1.89 9.89
CA GLY A 233 3.16 -2.67 11.03
C GLY A 233 3.49 -1.80 12.23
N PHE A 234 4.16 -0.67 12.02
CA PHE A 234 4.49 0.29 13.06
C PHE A 234 3.23 0.90 13.70
N ALA A 235 2.29 1.41 12.89
CA ALA A 235 1.04 2.00 13.38
C ALA A 235 0.21 0.99 14.18
N ALA A 236 0.11 -0.25 13.70
CA ALA A 236 -0.55 -1.35 14.40
C ALA A 236 0.14 -1.70 15.71
N GLY A 237 1.47 -1.84 15.72
CA GLY A 237 2.25 -2.09 16.93
C GLY A 237 2.07 -0.98 17.98
N LEU A 238 2.11 0.27 17.55
CA LEU A 238 1.96 1.42 18.43
C LEU A 238 0.61 1.46 19.15
N ILE A 239 -0.50 1.30 18.41
CA ILE A 239 -1.82 1.37 19.06
C ILE A 239 -2.04 0.19 20.02
N TRP A 240 -1.52 -0.98 19.69
CA TRP A 240 -1.57 -2.11 20.61
C TRP A 240 -0.70 -1.88 21.84
N PHE A 241 0.51 -1.31 21.68
CA PHE A 241 1.37 -0.91 22.80
C PHE A 241 0.65 0.07 23.76
N LEU A 242 0.00 1.10 23.21
CA LEU A 242 -0.67 2.14 23.99
C LEU A 242 -1.96 1.67 24.69
N THR A 243 -2.59 0.61 24.19
CA THR A 243 -3.90 0.14 24.65
C THR A 243 -3.87 -1.22 25.33
N SER A 244 -2.71 -1.87 25.44
CA SER A 244 -2.53 -3.13 26.14
C SER A 244 -1.97 -2.92 27.55
N LYS A 245 -2.10 -3.93 28.41
CA LYS A 245 -1.47 -3.90 29.73
C LYS A 245 0.05 -3.91 29.60
N ARG A 246 0.74 -3.27 30.53
CA ARG A 246 2.21 -3.13 30.52
C ARG A 246 2.93 -4.48 30.42
N GLU A 247 2.41 -5.50 31.06
CA GLU A 247 2.98 -6.86 31.07
C GLU A 247 2.91 -7.54 29.70
N GLU A 248 1.94 -7.16 28.86
CA GLU A 248 1.68 -7.72 27.52
C GLU A 248 2.26 -6.84 26.39
N SER A 249 2.89 -5.71 26.72
CA SER A 249 3.25 -4.69 25.72
C SER A 249 4.55 -4.97 24.97
N PHE A 250 5.44 -5.82 25.51
CA PHE A 250 6.75 -6.10 24.90
C PHE A 250 6.70 -6.60 23.44
N PRO A 251 5.82 -7.53 23.05
CA PRO A 251 5.73 -7.96 21.65
C PRO A 251 5.44 -6.82 20.68
N PHE A 252 4.66 -5.82 21.09
CA PHE A 252 4.30 -4.69 20.25
C PHE A 252 5.45 -3.71 20.07
N VAL A 253 6.28 -3.52 21.11
CA VAL A 253 7.54 -2.78 21.00
C VAL A 253 8.48 -3.48 20.01
N LEU A 254 8.58 -4.81 20.07
CA LEU A 254 9.39 -5.58 19.14
C LEU A 254 8.91 -5.40 17.68
N VAL A 255 7.59 -5.44 17.42
CA VAL A 255 7.01 -5.18 16.11
C VAL A 255 7.37 -3.78 15.60
N MET A 256 7.28 -2.77 16.47
CA MET A 256 7.66 -1.39 16.12
C MET A 256 9.15 -1.30 15.74
N LEU A 257 10.02 -1.91 16.53
CA LEU A 257 11.46 -1.94 16.25
C LEU A 257 11.79 -2.69 14.97
N CYS A 258 11.15 -3.83 14.72
CA CYS A 258 11.29 -4.58 13.47
C CYS A 258 10.83 -3.76 12.26
N SER A 259 9.69 -3.05 12.37
CA SER A 259 9.20 -2.17 11.31
C SER A 259 10.19 -1.05 11.01
N MET A 260 10.74 -0.40 12.04
CA MET A 260 11.78 0.63 11.89
C MET A 260 13.06 0.07 11.27
N GLY A 261 13.49 -1.13 11.69
CA GLY A 261 14.66 -1.80 11.14
C GLY A 261 14.48 -2.12 9.64
N SER A 262 13.31 -2.63 9.24
CA SER A 262 13.01 -2.87 7.82
C SER A 262 12.95 -1.58 7.02
N LEU A 263 12.38 -0.50 7.60
CA LEU A 263 12.40 0.83 6.99
C LEU A 263 13.83 1.31 6.74
N PHE A 264 14.73 1.11 7.71
CA PHE A 264 16.15 1.43 7.57
C PHE A 264 16.79 0.64 6.42
N PHE A 265 16.60 -0.69 6.36
CA PHE A 265 17.16 -1.55 5.31
C PHE A 265 16.62 -1.21 3.92
N SER A 266 15.40 -0.71 3.81
CA SER A 266 14.83 -0.26 2.52
C SER A 266 15.54 0.98 1.95
N SER A 267 16.20 1.78 2.78
CA SER A 267 16.87 3.04 2.43
C SER A 267 15.98 3.98 1.60
N SER A 268 14.66 3.96 1.85
CA SER A 268 13.69 4.79 1.13
C SER A 268 13.54 6.15 1.79
N ARG A 269 14.05 7.21 1.15
CA ARG A 269 13.97 8.60 1.65
C ARG A 269 12.53 9.05 1.88
N SER A 270 11.64 8.78 0.91
CA SER A 270 10.23 9.15 1.01
C SER A 270 9.52 8.43 2.17
N ALA A 271 9.82 7.15 2.40
CA ALA A 271 9.21 6.40 3.49
C ALA A 271 9.77 6.82 4.87
N PHE A 272 11.03 7.22 4.96
CA PHE A 272 11.56 7.87 6.18
C PHE A 272 10.82 9.18 6.47
N GLY A 273 10.66 10.05 5.47
CA GLY A 273 9.84 11.26 5.62
C GLY A 273 8.40 10.96 6.01
N ALA A 274 7.80 9.95 5.39
CA ALA A 274 6.46 9.45 5.70
C ALA A 274 6.33 8.98 7.16
N PHE A 275 7.34 8.29 7.67
CA PHE A 275 7.38 7.87 9.07
C PHE A 275 7.32 9.06 10.04
N PHE A 276 8.07 10.12 9.78
CA PHE A 276 8.01 11.35 10.60
C PHE A 276 6.66 12.06 10.46
N ILE A 277 6.08 12.14 9.26
CA ILE A 277 4.72 12.68 9.05
C ILE A 277 3.71 11.88 9.86
N MET A 278 3.79 10.56 9.85
CA MET A 278 2.92 9.68 10.63
C MET A 278 3.12 9.89 12.14
N LEU A 279 4.36 10.00 12.63
CA LEU A 279 4.64 10.28 14.05
C LEU A 279 4.11 11.66 14.49
N PHE A 280 4.29 12.68 13.65
CA PHE A 280 3.75 14.01 13.92
C PHE A 280 2.21 13.98 14.00
N PHE A 281 1.56 13.33 13.05
CA PHE A 281 0.12 13.11 13.04
C PHE A 281 -0.36 12.40 14.32
N ILE A 282 0.32 11.34 14.73
CA ILE A 282 0.01 10.60 15.96
C ILE A 282 0.18 11.52 17.19
N ALA A 283 1.27 12.29 17.24
CA ALA A 283 1.52 13.22 18.33
C ALA A 283 0.43 14.30 18.45
N VAL A 284 -0.11 14.77 17.30
CA VAL A 284 -1.25 15.70 17.25
C VAL A 284 -2.54 15.04 17.77
N ILE A 285 -2.83 13.81 17.35
CA ILE A 285 -4.03 13.06 17.79
C ILE A 285 -4.04 12.87 19.30
N PHE A 286 -2.91 12.46 19.87
CA PHE A 286 -2.77 12.22 21.31
C PHE A 286 -2.42 13.49 22.11
N LYS A 287 -2.38 14.68 21.46
CA LYS A 287 -2.03 15.97 22.08
C LYS A 287 -0.68 15.95 22.80
N LEU A 288 0.31 15.24 22.25
CA LEU A 288 1.65 15.09 22.79
C LEU A 288 2.51 16.32 22.45
N TYR A 289 2.11 17.51 22.89
CA TYR A 289 2.76 18.78 22.53
C TYR A 289 4.25 18.82 22.88
N ARG A 290 4.67 18.16 23.99
CA ARG A 290 6.10 18.05 24.36
C ARG A 290 6.89 17.25 23.33
N LEU A 291 6.32 16.19 22.78
CA LEU A 291 6.95 15.39 21.73
C LEU A 291 7.05 16.18 20.43
N ILE A 292 6.02 16.95 20.09
CA ILE A 292 6.03 17.85 18.92
C ILE A 292 7.13 18.90 19.09
N LEU A 293 7.21 19.56 20.23
CA LEU A 293 8.25 20.56 20.52
C LEU A 293 9.66 19.94 20.50
N PHE A 294 9.83 18.74 21.05
CA PHE A 294 11.08 17.98 20.99
C PHE A 294 11.46 17.65 19.54
N GLY A 295 10.49 17.22 18.72
CA GLY A 295 10.69 16.97 17.29
C GLY A 295 11.18 18.22 16.52
N PHE A 296 10.56 19.37 16.75
CA PHE A 296 11.05 20.65 16.20
C PHE A 296 12.44 21.00 16.70
N GLY A 297 12.73 20.74 17.99
CA GLY A 297 14.08 20.92 18.54
C GLY A 297 15.12 20.03 17.86
N LEU A 298 14.79 18.78 17.55
CA LEU A 298 15.67 17.88 16.78
C LEU A 298 15.90 18.36 15.35
N VAL A 299 14.85 18.84 14.67
CA VAL A 299 14.98 19.41 13.33
C VAL A 299 15.88 20.65 13.37
N ALA A 300 15.68 21.55 14.32
CA ALA A 300 16.52 22.73 14.50
C ALA A 300 17.99 22.34 14.80
N ALA A 301 18.20 21.37 15.68
CA ALA A 301 19.54 20.86 15.98
C ALA A 301 20.21 20.22 14.74
N PHE A 302 19.44 19.47 13.95
CA PHE A 302 19.92 18.90 12.69
C PHE A 302 20.31 19.99 11.68
N VAL A 303 19.49 21.03 11.52
CA VAL A 303 19.82 22.17 10.62
C VAL A 303 21.09 22.86 11.11
N ILE A 304 21.21 23.15 12.41
CA ILE A 304 22.43 23.73 12.98
C ILE A 304 23.64 22.83 12.72
N PHE A 305 23.49 21.51 12.93
CA PHE A 305 24.56 20.56 12.64
C PHE A 305 24.98 20.59 11.16
N VAL A 306 24.02 20.56 10.24
CA VAL A 306 24.30 20.56 8.79
C VAL A 306 25.01 21.86 8.38
N VAL A 307 24.57 23.00 8.91
CA VAL A 307 25.12 24.31 8.50
C VAL A 307 26.50 24.60 9.08
N PHE A 308 26.77 24.16 10.32
CA PHE A 308 27.96 24.58 11.06
C PHE A 308 28.98 23.47 11.32
N PHE A 309 28.57 22.19 11.28
CA PHE A 309 29.41 21.08 11.73
C PHE A 309 29.55 19.93 10.71
N ALA A 310 28.69 19.88 9.70
CA ALA A 310 28.74 18.81 8.71
C ALA A 310 29.96 18.96 7.80
N SER A 311 30.45 17.83 7.25
CA SER A 311 31.41 17.86 6.16
C SER A 311 30.79 18.51 4.92
N GLU A 312 31.63 19.06 4.05
CA GLU A 312 31.19 19.73 2.81
C GLU A 312 30.36 18.78 1.94
N ASP A 313 30.76 17.51 1.82
CA ASP A 313 30.01 16.50 1.07
C ASP A 313 28.64 16.21 1.67
N PHE A 314 28.53 16.15 3.00
CA PHE A 314 27.24 15.92 3.67
C PHE A 314 26.34 17.15 3.58
N TYR A 315 26.91 18.36 3.69
CA TYR A 315 26.16 19.60 3.48
C TYR A 315 25.54 19.65 2.07
N TYR A 316 26.33 19.45 1.02
CA TYR A 316 25.81 19.42 -0.35
C TYR A 316 24.81 18.28 -0.57
N PHE A 317 25.05 17.10 -0.03
CA PHE A 317 24.07 16.00 -0.10
C PHE A 317 22.69 16.40 0.48
N VAL A 318 22.67 17.10 1.64
CA VAL A 318 21.43 17.58 2.24
C VAL A 318 20.79 18.69 1.38
N ILE A 319 21.60 19.66 0.93
CA ILE A 319 21.10 20.76 0.09
C ILE A 319 20.56 20.24 -1.24
N ASP A 320 21.29 19.37 -1.94
CA ASP A 320 20.85 18.79 -3.21
C ASP A 320 19.56 17.94 -3.05
N THR A 321 19.41 17.32 -1.89
CA THR A 321 18.18 16.59 -1.56
C THR A 321 17.00 17.54 -1.35
N LEU A 322 17.20 18.64 -0.62
CA LEU A 322 16.15 19.63 -0.34
C LEU A 322 15.80 20.50 -1.55
N THR A 323 16.78 20.80 -2.41
CA THR A 323 16.60 21.59 -3.63
C THR A 323 16.24 20.74 -4.85
N PHE A 324 16.07 19.44 -4.67
CA PHE A 324 15.76 18.48 -5.75
C PHE A 324 16.82 18.44 -6.87
N GLN A 325 18.09 18.74 -6.56
CA GLN A 325 19.18 18.75 -7.54
C GLN A 325 19.87 17.39 -7.72
N ASN A 326 19.63 16.41 -6.83
CA ASN A 326 20.14 15.08 -7.04
C ASN A 326 19.41 14.34 -8.18
N ALA A 327 20.11 13.46 -8.92
CA ALA A 327 19.61 12.84 -10.15
C ALA A 327 18.24 12.13 -9.97
N SER A 328 18.00 11.45 -8.84
CA SER A 328 16.71 10.81 -8.56
C SER A 328 15.59 11.84 -8.35
N SER A 329 15.87 12.96 -7.68
CA SER A 329 14.87 14.00 -7.46
C SER A 329 14.58 14.78 -8.74
N VAL A 330 15.58 15.01 -9.58
CA VAL A 330 15.41 15.62 -10.91
C VAL A 330 14.45 14.77 -11.77
N GLY A 331 14.62 13.44 -11.76
CA GLY A 331 13.70 12.53 -12.44
C GLY A 331 12.25 12.73 -11.99
N HIS A 332 11.99 12.73 -10.67
CA HIS A 332 10.65 12.99 -10.13
C HIS A 332 10.09 14.35 -10.56
N VAL A 333 10.91 15.42 -10.50
CA VAL A 333 10.47 16.77 -10.88
C VAL A 333 10.09 16.83 -12.37
N LEU A 334 10.88 16.22 -13.25
CA LEU A 334 10.57 16.17 -14.68
C LEU A 334 9.25 15.43 -14.94
N GLU A 335 9.04 14.26 -14.32
CA GLU A 335 7.79 13.51 -14.40
C GLU A 335 6.58 14.34 -13.90
N TRP A 336 6.76 15.12 -12.82
CA TRP A 336 5.70 16.00 -12.30
C TRP A 336 5.40 17.17 -13.24
N ILE A 337 6.43 17.80 -13.82
CA ILE A 337 6.26 18.89 -14.80
C ILE A 337 5.48 18.36 -16.00
N THR A 338 5.91 17.25 -16.59
CA THR A 338 5.23 16.63 -17.73
C THR A 338 3.76 16.30 -17.41
N ALA A 339 3.49 15.76 -16.21
CA ALA A 339 2.13 15.49 -15.80
C ALA A 339 1.27 16.76 -15.63
N ILE A 340 1.84 17.83 -15.03
CA ILE A 340 1.14 19.10 -14.83
C ILE A 340 0.86 19.79 -16.17
N GLU A 341 1.83 19.81 -17.08
CA GLU A 341 1.66 20.35 -18.45
C GLU A 341 0.53 19.62 -19.17
N SER A 342 0.55 18.29 -19.16
CA SER A 342 -0.54 17.48 -19.73
C SER A 342 -1.91 17.79 -19.11
N MET A 343 -1.98 18.00 -17.78
CA MET A 343 -3.24 18.37 -17.11
C MET A 343 -3.74 19.77 -17.47
N ILE A 344 -2.83 20.72 -17.73
CA ILE A 344 -3.19 22.08 -18.17
C ILE A 344 -3.73 22.05 -19.59
N GLU A 345 -3.08 21.29 -20.48
CA GLU A 345 -3.52 21.11 -21.86
C GLU A 345 -4.82 20.30 -21.97
N ASN A 346 -4.97 19.31 -21.09
CA ASN A 346 -6.11 18.39 -21.07
C ASN A 346 -6.79 18.35 -19.69
N PRO A 347 -7.51 19.41 -19.28
CA PRO A 347 -8.06 19.54 -17.93
C PRO A 347 -9.12 18.48 -17.58
N LEU A 348 -9.72 17.84 -18.58
CA LEU A 348 -10.66 16.73 -18.43
C LEU A 348 -9.98 15.36 -18.41
N GLY A 349 -8.66 15.29 -18.65
CA GLY A 349 -7.87 14.06 -18.67
C GLY A 349 -7.67 13.46 -20.07
N VAL A 350 -6.60 12.68 -20.23
CA VAL A 350 -6.18 12.06 -21.49
C VAL A 350 -6.62 10.60 -21.63
N GLY A 351 -7.27 10.03 -20.62
CA GLY A 351 -7.76 8.64 -20.65
C GLY A 351 -7.01 7.70 -19.70
N LEU A 352 -7.65 6.54 -19.43
CA LEU A 352 -7.08 5.52 -18.56
C LEU A 352 -5.86 4.86 -19.20
N ALA A 353 -4.94 4.41 -18.33
CA ALA A 353 -3.68 3.73 -18.68
C ALA A 353 -2.64 4.60 -19.41
N MET A 354 -2.84 5.92 -19.51
CA MET A 354 -1.89 6.86 -20.10
C MET A 354 -0.80 7.36 -19.14
N SER A 355 -0.91 7.05 -17.85
CA SER A 355 0.03 7.49 -16.82
C SER A 355 0.20 6.41 -15.75
N GLY A 356 1.34 6.44 -15.04
CA GLY A 356 1.65 5.46 -13.99
C GLY A 356 2.37 4.22 -14.51
N ASN A 357 2.85 3.38 -13.60
CA ASN A 357 3.67 2.19 -13.91
C ASN A 357 2.85 0.91 -14.17
N SER A 358 1.55 1.00 -14.28
CA SER A 358 0.64 -0.15 -14.45
C SER A 358 0.01 -0.24 -15.84
N GLY A 359 0.56 0.48 -16.79
CA GLY A 359 0.04 0.51 -18.15
C GLY A 359 0.84 -0.37 -19.10
N SER A 360 0.21 -0.74 -20.19
CA SER A 360 0.80 -1.37 -21.37
C SER A 360 1.25 -0.34 -22.41
N VAL A 361 1.13 0.94 -22.08
CA VAL A 361 1.62 2.03 -22.95
C VAL A 361 3.14 2.00 -22.94
N THR A 362 3.73 2.08 -24.12
CA THR A 362 5.18 2.20 -24.26
C THR A 362 5.70 3.41 -23.47
N ASP A 363 6.93 3.36 -22.99
CA ASP A 363 7.51 4.46 -22.22
C ASP A 363 7.48 5.79 -22.98
N GLU A 364 7.47 5.77 -24.33
CA GLU A 364 7.38 6.95 -25.19
C GLU A 364 6.00 7.65 -25.12
N ALA A 365 4.92 6.91 -24.91
CA ALA A 365 3.56 7.45 -24.86
C ALA A 365 3.09 7.69 -23.40
N ARG A 366 3.86 7.27 -22.40
CA ARG A 366 3.50 7.41 -20.98
C ARG A 366 3.74 8.84 -20.51
N ILE A 367 2.73 9.43 -19.89
CA ILE A 367 2.75 10.80 -19.38
C ILE A 367 2.93 10.78 -17.86
N GLY A 368 4.12 11.09 -17.37
CA GLY A 368 4.43 11.06 -15.94
C GLY A 368 4.25 9.66 -15.33
N GLY A 369 4.51 9.47 -14.06
CA GLY A 369 4.35 8.14 -13.48
C GLY A 369 4.70 8.01 -12.00
N GLU A 370 5.24 9.06 -11.40
CA GLU A 370 5.83 9.00 -10.07
C GLU A 370 5.10 9.86 -9.03
N ASN A 371 3.82 10.16 -9.24
CA ASN A 371 2.98 10.84 -8.26
C ASN A 371 1.54 10.39 -8.45
N GLN A 372 1.00 9.67 -7.48
CA GLN A 372 -0.33 9.08 -7.57
C GLN A 372 -1.44 10.12 -7.82
N PHE A 373 -1.31 11.32 -7.24
CA PHE A 373 -2.29 12.39 -7.43
C PHE A 373 -2.26 12.90 -8.87
N LEU A 374 -1.06 13.14 -9.40
CA LEU A 374 -0.88 13.58 -10.79
C LEU A 374 -1.25 12.47 -11.78
N ILE A 375 -0.96 11.21 -11.49
CA ILE A 375 -1.38 10.06 -12.30
C ILE A 375 -2.90 10.08 -12.50
N TYR A 376 -3.68 10.29 -11.44
CA TYR A 376 -5.13 10.40 -11.58
C TYR A 376 -5.55 11.73 -12.24
N GLY A 377 -4.78 12.80 -12.05
CA GLY A 377 -5.01 14.08 -12.71
C GLY A 377 -4.81 14.01 -14.23
N VAL A 378 -3.74 13.37 -14.69
CA VAL A 378 -3.47 13.13 -16.10
C VAL A 378 -4.57 12.28 -16.74
N GLN A 379 -4.96 11.17 -16.09
CA GLN A 379 -5.88 10.21 -16.68
C GLN A 379 -7.35 10.65 -16.63
N LEU A 380 -7.79 11.23 -15.50
CA LEU A 380 -9.19 11.54 -15.18
C LEU A 380 -9.45 13.05 -15.05
N GLY A 381 -8.46 13.86 -15.39
CA GLY A 381 -8.50 15.30 -15.24
C GLY A 381 -8.41 15.79 -13.80
N PHE A 382 -8.49 17.11 -13.62
CA PHE A 382 -8.50 17.73 -12.29
C PHE A 382 -9.58 17.16 -11.39
N LEU A 383 -10.74 16.79 -11.95
CA LEU A 383 -11.83 16.19 -11.18
C LEU A 383 -11.42 14.87 -10.53
N GLY A 384 -10.73 13.98 -11.27
CA GLY A 384 -10.24 12.71 -10.74
C GLY A 384 -9.24 12.91 -9.62
N MET A 385 -8.29 13.83 -9.80
CA MET A 385 -7.30 14.18 -8.77
C MET A 385 -7.97 14.71 -7.50
N PHE A 386 -8.89 15.67 -7.61
CA PHE A 386 -9.56 16.24 -6.45
C PHE A 386 -10.46 15.24 -5.73
N LEU A 387 -11.21 14.41 -6.47
CA LEU A 387 -12.01 13.32 -5.87
C LEU A 387 -11.14 12.38 -5.05
N TYR A 388 -9.97 12.01 -5.56
CA TYR A 388 -9.06 11.12 -4.84
C TYR A 388 -8.46 11.79 -3.59
N ILE A 389 -8.04 13.06 -3.68
CA ILE A 389 -7.55 13.84 -2.53
C ILE A 389 -8.64 13.93 -1.43
N LEU A 390 -9.85 14.26 -1.82
CA LEU A 390 -10.98 14.35 -0.89
C LEU A 390 -11.29 12.97 -0.28
N LEU A 391 -11.28 11.91 -1.09
CA LEU A 391 -11.50 10.54 -0.63
C LEU A 391 -10.50 10.14 0.45
N LEU A 392 -9.20 10.40 0.24
CA LEU A 392 -8.15 10.15 1.25
C LEU A 392 -8.36 11.01 2.51
N GLY A 393 -8.58 12.31 2.34
CA GLY A 393 -8.78 13.24 3.46
C GLY A 393 -9.98 12.86 4.33
N PHE A 394 -11.12 12.56 3.71
CA PHE A 394 -12.30 12.12 4.45
C PHE A 394 -12.11 10.73 5.08
N SER A 395 -11.43 9.80 4.41
CA SER A 395 -11.12 8.48 4.97
C SER A 395 -10.29 8.59 6.25
N ILE A 396 -9.24 9.41 6.25
CA ILE A 396 -8.42 9.69 7.43
C ILE A 396 -9.25 10.37 8.53
N SER A 397 -9.94 11.45 8.19
CA SER A 397 -10.72 12.24 9.15
C SER A 397 -11.81 11.42 9.85
N ARG A 398 -12.57 10.62 9.08
CA ARG A 398 -13.63 9.78 9.64
C ARG A 398 -13.08 8.62 10.47
N SER A 399 -11.96 8.01 10.06
CA SER A 399 -11.28 7.00 10.87
C SER A 399 -10.82 7.56 12.22
N ILE A 400 -10.29 8.82 12.27
CA ILE A 400 -9.97 9.49 13.53
C ILE A 400 -11.23 9.72 14.37
N GLN A 401 -12.34 10.13 13.75
CA GLN A 401 -13.59 10.34 14.47
C GLN A 401 -14.08 9.06 15.12
N VAL A 402 -14.06 7.93 14.39
CA VAL A 402 -14.39 6.61 14.95
C VAL A 402 -13.44 6.24 16.09
N PHE A 403 -12.14 6.41 15.91
CA PHE A 403 -11.15 6.16 16.97
C PHE A 403 -11.46 6.90 18.26
N ARG A 404 -11.97 8.14 18.17
CA ARG A 404 -12.29 8.98 19.35
C ARG A 404 -13.64 8.71 19.99
N GLN A 405 -14.61 8.20 19.23
CA GLN A 405 -16.01 8.07 19.66
C GLN A 405 -16.41 6.64 19.99
N THR A 406 -15.75 5.62 19.42
CA THR A 406 -16.13 4.23 19.67
C THR A 406 -15.69 3.76 21.06
N GLU A 407 -16.58 3.04 21.74
CA GLU A 407 -16.27 2.38 23.02
C GLU A 407 -15.56 1.02 22.81
N ASN A 408 -15.68 0.43 21.61
CA ASN A 408 -15.03 -0.84 21.28
C ASN A 408 -13.54 -0.66 21.00
N VAL A 409 -12.68 -1.14 21.91
CA VAL A 409 -11.23 -1.02 21.81
C VAL A 409 -10.67 -1.65 20.53
N MET A 410 -11.24 -2.77 20.05
CA MET A 410 -10.76 -3.43 18.82
C MET A 410 -11.07 -2.59 17.59
N THR A 411 -12.26 -2.02 17.54
CA THR A 411 -12.66 -1.07 16.49
C THR A 411 -11.78 0.20 16.52
N ALA A 412 -11.51 0.73 17.71
CA ALA A 412 -10.61 1.88 17.88
C ALA A 412 -9.21 1.59 17.33
N ARG A 413 -8.67 0.39 17.58
CA ARG A 413 -7.35 -0.05 17.06
C ARG A 413 -7.33 -0.09 15.53
N ILE A 414 -8.38 -0.64 14.89
CA ILE A 414 -8.51 -0.65 13.41
C ILE A 414 -8.58 0.77 12.88
N ALA A 415 -9.46 1.59 13.42
CA ALA A 415 -9.67 2.96 12.95
C ALA A 415 -8.41 3.84 13.10
N PHE A 416 -7.69 3.74 14.23
CA PHE A 416 -6.40 4.39 14.42
C PHE A 416 -5.36 3.93 13.40
N THR A 417 -5.21 2.60 13.23
CA THR A 417 -4.23 2.02 12.31
C THR A 417 -4.51 2.48 10.87
N ALA A 418 -5.77 2.48 10.45
CA ALA A 418 -6.19 3.00 9.15
C ALA A 418 -5.78 4.46 8.94
N ALA A 419 -6.10 5.34 9.92
CA ALA A 419 -5.80 6.76 9.83
C ALA A 419 -4.29 7.03 9.83
N ALA A 420 -3.53 6.40 10.73
CA ALA A 420 -2.10 6.58 10.84
C ALA A 420 -1.35 6.07 9.61
N ALA A 421 -1.67 4.86 9.13
CA ALA A 421 -1.04 4.29 7.94
C ALA A 421 -1.39 5.09 6.67
N LYS A 422 -2.66 5.49 6.47
CA LYS A 422 -3.05 6.34 5.32
C LYS A 422 -2.35 7.70 5.36
N THR A 423 -2.18 8.30 6.55
CA THR A 423 -1.41 9.56 6.69
C THR A 423 0.07 9.35 6.37
N GLY A 424 0.67 8.26 6.84
CA GLY A 424 2.04 7.90 6.47
C GLY A 424 2.21 7.69 4.97
N LEU A 425 1.21 7.12 4.30
CA LEU A 425 1.27 6.88 2.85
C LEU A 425 1.16 8.15 1.99
N LEU A 426 0.77 9.31 2.53
CA LEU A 426 0.64 10.54 1.72
C LEU A 426 1.94 10.91 1.00
N LEU A 427 3.10 10.78 1.65
CA LEU A 427 4.37 11.09 1.01
C LEU A 427 4.82 10.03 -0.01
N PRO A 428 4.74 8.71 0.24
CA PRO A 428 4.90 7.71 -0.81
C PRO A 428 3.98 7.89 -2.01
N LEU A 429 2.69 8.23 -1.80
CA LEU A 429 1.75 8.54 -2.88
C LEU A 429 2.17 9.80 -3.69
N PHE A 430 2.84 10.75 -3.05
CA PHE A 430 3.36 11.94 -3.71
C PHE A 430 4.64 11.69 -4.52
N THR A 431 5.40 10.64 -4.19
CA THR A 431 6.70 10.35 -4.81
C THR A 431 6.73 9.05 -5.63
N SER A 432 5.59 8.35 -5.71
CA SER A 432 5.49 7.10 -6.46
C SER A 432 4.04 6.74 -6.81
N ASN A 433 3.86 5.68 -7.60
CA ASN A 433 2.56 5.06 -7.86
C ASN A 433 2.15 4.15 -6.66
N GLY A 434 1.96 4.76 -5.49
CA GLY A 434 1.84 4.05 -4.21
C GLY A 434 0.55 3.24 -4.05
N GLU A 435 -0.51 3.48 -4.84
CA GLU A 435 -1.72 2.63 -4.83
C GLU A 435 -1.45 1.21 -5.37
N LEU A 436 -0.36 0.99 -6.09
CA LEU A 436 0.08 -0.34 -6.51
C LEU A 436 0.72 -1.17 -5.40
N PHE A 437 1.09 -0.58 -4.26
CA PHE A 437 1.58 -1.30 -3.08
C PHE A 437 0.42 -2.05 -2.41
N ALA A 438 0.02 -3.17 -3.05
CA ALA A 438 -1.24 -3.84 -2.80
C ALA A 438 -1.45 -4.21 -1.32
N TYR A 439 -0.41 -4.67 -0.62
CA TYR A 439 -0.55 -5.07 0.78
C TYR A 439 -1.04 -3.91 1.66
N VAL A 440 -0.27 -2.84 1.74
CA VAL A 440 -0.62 -1.71 2.62
C VAL A 440 -1.88 -0.99 2.15
N THR A 441 -2.06 -0.85 0.83
CA THR A 441 -3.20 -0.16 0.23
C THR A 441 -4.50 -0.92 0.48
N TRP A 442 -4.57 -2.20 0.14
CA TRP A 442 -5.82 -2.96 0.25
C TRP A 442 -6.21 -3.20 1.71
N ILE A 443 -5.22 -3.52 2.58
CA ILE A 443 -5.51 -3.71 4.01
C ILE A 443 -6.00 -2.41 4.65
N THR A 444 -5.40 -1.26 4.31
CA THR A 444 -5.86 0.03 4.86
C THR A 444 -7.21 0.44 4.29
N TRP A 445 -7.54 0.16 3.01
CA TRP A 445 -8.89 0.38 2.49
C TRP A 445 -9.94 -0.51 3.16
N TRP A 446 -9.61 -1.77 3.43
CA TRP A 446 -10.48 -2.64 4.24
C TRP A 446 -10.71 -2.06 5.64
N MET A 447 -9.64 -1.59 6.31
CA MET A 447 -9.72 -0.99 7.64
C MET A 447 -10.57 0.29 7.64
N VAL A 448 -10.45 1.14 6.62
CA VAL A 448 -11.31 2.32 6.45
C VAL A 448 -12.77 1.89 6.30
N GLY A 449 -13.05 0.88 5.46
CA GLY A 449 -14.39 0.32 5.31
C GLY A 449 -14.97 -0.16 6.65
N TYR A 450 -14.19 -0.91 7.43
CA TYR A 450 -14.57 -1.37 8.76
C TYR A 450 -14.87 -0.20 9.71
N ALA A 451 -14.02 0.82 9.72
CA ALA A 451 -14.27 2.03 10.51
C ALA A 451 -15.57 2.75 10.09
N MET A 452 -15.88 2.81 8.79
CA MET A 452 -17.12 3.42 8.29
C MET A 452 -18.38 2.61 8.68
N ASN A 453 -18.27 1.29 8.92
CA ASN A 453 -19.35 0.52 9.50
C ASN A 453 -19.74 1.06 10.88
N GLU A 454 -18.75 1.24 11.75
CA GLU A 454 -18.95 1.78 13.09
C GLU A 454 -19.41 3.24 13.06
N TYR A 455 -18.81 4.07 12.20
CA TYR A 455 -19.21 5.47 12.02
C TYR A 455 -20.71 5.62 11.74
N SER A 456 -21.28 4.73 10.92
CA SER A 456 -22.71 4.72 10.63
C SER A 456 -23.57 4.35 11.83
N LYS A 457 -23.10 3.49 12.73
CA LYS A 457 -23.81 3.14 13.96
C LYS A 457 -23.83 4.33 14.92
N ILE A 458 -22.65 4.93 15.18
CA ILE A 458 -22.51 6.11 16.04
C ILE A 458 -23.48 7.23 15.57
N LYS A 459 -23.50 7.51 14.27
CA LYS A 459 -24.39 8.53 13.71
C LYS A 459 -25.88 8.21 13.82
N ASN A 460 -26.26 6.94 13.87
CA ASN A 460 -27.65 6.54 14.06
C ASN A 460 -28.10 6.65 15.52
N GLU A 461 -27.17 6.57 16.47
CA GLU A 461 -27.46 6.75 17.89
C GLU A 461 -27.54 8.23 18.29
N GLU A 462 -26.89 9.12 17.53
CA GLU A 462 -26.96 10.59 17.71
C GLU A 462 -28.22 11.20 17.07
N ALA A 463 -28.89 10.53 16.12
CA ALA A 463 -30.04 11.01 15.36
C ALA A 463 -31.37 10.51 15.95
#